data_a68ff8d1b5dc86173d95be7e1bd72df4
#
_entry.id   a68ff8d1b5dc86173d95be7e1bd72df4
#
_cell.length_a   1.000
_cell.length_b   1.000
_cell.length_c   1.000
_cell.angle_alpha   90.00
_cell.angle_beta   90.00
_cell.angle_gamma   90.00
#
_symmetry.space_group_name_H-M   'P 1'
#
loop_
_entity.id
_entity.type
_entity.pdbx_description
1 polymer ?
#
loop_
_entity_poly.entity_id
_entity_poly.type
_entity_poly.pdbx_seq_one_letter_code
_entity_poly.pdbx_strand_id
1 'polypeptide(L)'
;MVKIIYIKGVRIMNKFSLAISTILLASTAQVWAYDLEDQHIITAAEKHPVTTVQALKLTDETPVSVTGTIVRKIKHEHYVLKDAAGQINVEIDEKLATAAQLKAGTKIKVLGEVDTHRTKPTDIDAVKVEFLK
;
A
#
# COMPACT_ATOMS: atom_id res chain seq x y z
N MET A 1 -12.45 -4.59 10.01
CA MET A 1 -12.73 -5.16 9.79
C MET A 1 -13.05 -6.43 10.12
N VAL A 2 -12.71 -7.20 9.60
CA VAL A 2 -13.03 -8.42 9.75
C VAL A 2 -12.90 -8.91 11.04
N LYS A 3 -12.01 -8.46 11.74
CA LYS A 3 -11.76 -8.94 12.98
C LYS A 3 -12.89 -9.01 13.86
N ILE A 4 -13.80 -8.22 13.70
CA ILE A 4 -14.83 -8.21 14.61
C ILE A 4 -15.78 -9.27 14.52
N ILE A 5 -15.92 -9.79 13.40
CA ILE A 5 -16.92 -10.75 13.16
C ILE A 5 -16.80 -12.02 13.90
N TYR A 6 -15.60 -12.45 14.14
CA TYR A 6 -15.50 -13.67 14.79
C TYR A 6 -15.83 -13.60 16.19
N ILE A 7 -15.75 -12.47 16.77
CA ILE A 7 -16.01 -12.32 18.16
C ILE A 7 -17.40 -12.74 18.51
N LYS A 8 -18.33 -12.56 17.60
CA LYS A 8 -19.65 -12.99 17.85
C LYS A 8 -19.74 -14.46 17.98
N GLY A 9 -19.08 -15.13 17.11
CA GLY A 9 -19.10 -16.55 17.15
C GLY A 9 -18.57 -17.10 18.44
N VAL A 10 -17.58 -16.44 18.92
CA VAL A 10 -16.96 -16.88 20.14
C VAL A 10 -17.93 -16.86 21.28
N ARG A 11 -18.73 -15.83 21.33
CA ARG A 11 -19.64 -15.71 22.42
C ARG A 11 -20.66 -16.78 22.51
N ILE A 12 -21.01 -17.35 21.45
CA ILE A 12 -22.04 -18.32 21.41
C ILE A 12 -21.71 -19.59 22.09
N MET A 13 -20.48 -20.02 22.00
CA MET A 13 -20.21 -21.25 22.55
C MET A 13 -19.56 -21.19 23.78
N ASN A 14 -20.08 -21.33 24.83
CA ASN A 14 -19.50 -21.20 26.09
C ASN A 14 -18.35 -22.07 26.41
N LYS A 15 -18.58 -23.33 26.45
CA LYS A 15 -17.54 -24.20 26.87
C LYS A 15 -16.53 -24.56 25.85
N PHE A 16 -17.00 -24.96 24.72
CA PHE A 16 -16.08 -25.31 23.69
C PHE A 16 -15.42 -24.08 23.16
N SER A 17 -16.06 -22.96 23.33
CA SER A 17 -15.54 -21.77 22.75
C SER A 17 -14.22 -21.34 23.33
N LEU A 18 -13.85 -21.84 24.46
CA LEU A 18 -12.57 -21.48 25.03
C LEU A 18 -11.42 -21.87 24.12
N ALA A 19 -11.43 -23.10 23.67
CA ALA A 19 -10.37 -23.54 22.79
C ALA A 19 -10.44 -22.87 21.44
N ILE A 20 -11.66 -22.69 20.95
CA ILE A 20 -11.85 -22.03 19.68
C ILE A 20 -11.44 -20.58 19.77
N SER A 21 -11.73 -19.96 20.90
CA SER A 21 -11.37 -18.57 21.10
C SER A 21 -9.86 -18.38 21.01
N THR A 22 -9.13 -19.32 21.56
CA THR A 22 -7.69 -19.21 21.56
C THR A 22 -7.15 -19.24 20.13
N ILE A 23 -7.70 -20.11 19.31
CA ILE A 23 -7.26 -20.23 17.94
C ILE A 23 -7.61 -18.98 17.16
N LEU A 24 -8.81 -18.46 17.39
CA LEU A 24 -9.23 -17.24 16.69
C LEU A 24 -8.36 -16.06 17.09
N LEU A 25 -7.98 -15.99 18.34
CA LEU A 25 -7.13 -14.90 18.79
C LEU A 25 -5.77 -14.95 18.11
N ALA A 26 -5.24 -16.13 17.91
CA ALA A 26 -3.96 -16.27 17.25
C ALA A 26 -4.05 -15.79 15.80
N SER A 27 -5.12 -16.17 15.12
CA SER A 27 -5.32 -15.73 13.75
C SER A 27 -5.49 -14.22 13.67
N THR A 28 -6.25 -13.68 14.60
CA THR A 28 -6.50 -12.27 14.64
C THR A 28 -5.20 -11.51 14.87
N ALA A 29 -4.35 -12.03 15.72
CA ALA A 29 -3.08 -11.38 15.99
C ALA A 29 -2.22 -11.26 14.74
N GLN A 30 -2.24 -12.29 13.89
CA GLN A 30 -1.48 -12.22 12.65
C GLN A 30 -2.00 -11.14 11.71
N VAL A 31 -3.32 -11.02 11.61
CA VAL A 31 -3.93 -10.02 10.76
C VAL A 31 -3.61 -8.63 11.27
N TRP A 32 -3.67 -8.45 12.58
CA TRP A 32 -3.36 -7.16 13.17
C TRP A 32 -1.92 -6.75 12.93
N ALA A 33 -1.00 -7.69 13.00
CA ALA A 33 0.41 -7.38 12.79
C ALA A 33 0.63 -6.91 11.35
N TYR A 34 -0.05 -7.52 10.41
CA TYR A 34 0.07 -7.13 9.03
C TYR A 34 -0.49 -5.72 8.82
N ASP A 35 -1.66 -5.44 9.37
CA ASP A 35 -2.27 -4.13 9.27
C ASP A 35 -1.41 -3.05 9.92
N LEU A 36 -0.75 -3.37 11.03
CA LEU A 36 0.09 -2.41 11.71
C LEU A 36 1.31 -2.04 10.90
N GLU A 37 1.85 -2.99 10.17
CA GLU A 37 3.01 -2.73 9.34
C GLU A 37 2.64 -1.74 8.25
N ASP A 38 1.54 -1.96 7.56
CA ASP A 38 1.09 -1.04 6.53
C ASP A 38 0.80 0.34 7.11
N GLN A 39 0.20 0.40 8.29
CA GLN A 39 -0.09 1.66 8.94
C GLN A 39 1.18 2.43 9.29
N HIS A 40 2.24 1.74 9.67
CA HIS A 40 3.50 2.39 9.95
C HIS A 40 4.08 3.03 8.69
N ILE A 41 4.02 2.30 7.59
CA ILE A 41 4.51 2.81 6.31
C ILE A 41 3.67 4.02 5.89
N ILE A 42 2.37 3.93 5.96
CA ILE A 42 1.48 5.02 5.57
C ILE A 42 1.76 6.26 6.40
N THR A 43 1.86 6.10 7.72
CA THR A 43 2.10 7.22 8.61
C THR A 43 3.42 7.90 8.32
N ALA A 44 4.47 7.13 8.11
CA ALA A 44 5.78 7.67 7.78
C ALA A 44 5.77 8.33 6.40
N ALA A 45 5.10 7.72 5.43
CA ALA A 45 5.02 8.24 4.08
C ALA A 45 4.30 9.58 4.03
N GLU A 46 3.25 9.74 4.82
CA GLU A 46 2.51 11.00 4.86
C GLU A 46 3.36 12.16 5.36
N LYS A 47 4.36 11.88 6.15
CA LYS A 47 5.24 12.90 6.66
C LYS A 47 6.42 13.17 5.74
N HIS A 48 6.50 12.46 4.61
CA HIS A 48 7.66 12.55 3.73
C HIS A 48 7.22 12.71 2.27
N PRO A 49 6.56 13.83 1.94
CA PRO A 49 6.18 14.08 0.55
C PRO A 49 7.43 14.45 -0.26
N VAL A 50 7.61 13.81 -1.40
CA VAL A 50 8.74 14.08 -2.28
C VAL A 50 8.27 14.10 -3.73
N THR A 51 9.10 14.63 -4.62
CA THR A 51 8.82 14.58 -6.05
C THR A 51 9.28 13.26 -6.61
N THR A 52 8.87 12.95 -7.84
CA THR A 52 9.29 11.74 -8.52
C THR A 52 10.82 11.65 -8.59
N VAL A 53 11.48 12.77 -8.92
CA VAL A 53 12.94 12.78 -9.05
C VAL A 53 13.63 12.62 -7.70
N GLN A 54 13.07 13.23 -6.66
CA GLN A 54 13.64 13.06 -5.32
C GLN A 54 13.53 11.59 -4.87
N ALA A 55 12.41 10.96 -5.15
CA ALA A 55 12.21 9.55 -4.76
C ALA A 55 13.25 8.65 -5.41
N LEU A 56 13.64 8.93 -6.65
CA LEU A 56 14.62 8.10 -7.35
C LEU A 56 15.98 8.09 -6.66
N LYS A 57 16.25 9.06 -5.81
CA LYS A 57 17.55 9.19 -5.16
C LYS A 57 17.56 8.66 -3.73
N LEU A 58 16.45 8.19 -3.24
CA LEU A 58 16.38 7.73 -1.87
C LEU A 58 16.78 6.27 -1.74
N THR A 59 17.10 5.88 -0.52
CA THR A 59 17.53 4.52 -0.26
C THR A 59 16.35 3.59 -0.26
N ASP A 60 16.64 2.32 -0.41
CA ASP A 60 15.64 1.26 -0.42
C ASP A 60 14.78 1.31 0.85
N GLU A 61 13.50 1.01 0.70
CA GLU A 61 12.53 0.96 1.79
C GLU A 61 12.25 2.28 2.49
N THR A 62 12.60 3.40 1.88
CA THR A 62 12.27 4.71 2.44
C THR A 62 10.79 5.01 2.20
N PRO A 63 10.00 5.27 3.25
CA PRO A 63 8.59 5.62 3.06
C PRO A 63 8.46 7.00 2.44
N VAL A 64 7.63 7.12 1.42
CA VAL A 64 7.42 8.39 0.70
C VAL A 64 5.98 8.55 0.25
N SER A 65 5.60 9.81 0.05
CA SER A 65 4.33 10.17 -0.57
C SER A 65 4.65 10.92 -1.84
N VAL A 66 4.13 10.47 -2.97
CA VAL A 66 4.37 11.13 -4.26
C VAL A 66 3.03 11.39 -4.93
N THR A 67 2.82 12.63 -5.35
CA THR A 67 1.60 13.01 -6.05
C THR A 67 1.93 13.21 -7.52
N GLY A 68 1.11 12.67 -8.39
CA GLY A 68 1.33 12.83 -9.82
C GLY A 68 0.18 12.33 -10.65
N THR A 69 0.43 12.24 -11.94
CA THR A 69 -0.56 11.82 -12.91
C THR A 69 -0.09 10.52 -13.57
N ILE A 70 -0.98 9.58 -13.74
CA ILE A 70 -0.68 8.32 -14.42
C ILE A 70 -0.44 8.65 -15.90
N VAL A 71 0.69 8.23 -16.43
CA VAL A 71 1.00 8.40 -17.84
C VAL A 71 0.53 7.18 -18.62
N ARG A 72 0.88 6.00 -18.14
CA ARG A 72 0.49 4.76 -18.81
C ARG A 72 0.79 3.56 -17.92
N LYS A 73 0.22 2.44 -18.28
CA LYS A 73 0.51 1.16 -17.66
C LYS A 73 1.68 0.52 -18.41
N ILE A 74 2.66 0.01 -17.69
CA ILE A 74 3.81 -0.66 -18.30
C ILE A 74 3.50 -2.15 -18.46
N LYS A 75 3.03 -2.75 -17.39
CA LYS A 75 2.65 -4.17 -17.35
C LYS A 75 1.73 -4.34 -16.14
N HIS A 76 1.36 -5.56 -15.85
CA HIS A 76 0.45 -5.85 -14.74
C HIS A 76 0.93 -5.15 -13.46
N GLU A 77 0.08 -4.34 -12.87
CA GLU A 77 0.32 -3.61 -11.63
C GLU A 77 1.48 -2.60 -11.67
N HIS A 78 2.04 -2.31 -12.82
CA HIS A 78 3.13 -1.36 -12.94
C HIS A 78 2.74 -0.20 -13.84
N TYR A 79 2.95 1.01 -13.36
CA TYR A 79 2.53 2.24 -14.06
C TYR A 79 3.63 3.29 -14.04
N VAL A 80 3.54 4.26 -14.93
CA VAL A 80 4.42 5.43 -14.90
C VAL A 80 3.65 6.58 -14.28
N LEU A 81 4.22 7.18 -13.25
CA LEU A 81 3.66 8.34 -12.57
C LEU A 81 4.51 9.56 -12.89
N LYS A 82 3.87 10.65 -13.25
CA LYS A 82 4.56 11.88 -13.67
C LYS A 82 4.17 13.05 -12.81
N ASP A 83 5.12 13.89 -12.45
CA ASP A 83 4.84 15.18 -11.82
C ASP A 83 5.65 16.26 -12.56
N ALA A 84 5.71 17.47 -12.02
CA ALA A 84 6.44 18.56 -12.67
C ALA A 84 7.95 18.29 -12.73
N ALA A 85 8.47 17.49 -11.83
CA ALA A 85 9.91 17.22 -11.77
C ALA A 85 10.36 16.12 -12.73
N GLY A 86 9.51 15.14 -12.99
CA GLY A 86 9.88 14.03 -13.87
C GLY A 86 8.93 12.87 -13.75
N GLN A 87 9.45 11.66 -13.81
CA GLN A 87 8.64 10.44 -13.79
C GLN A 87 9.27 9.38 -12.91
N ILE A 88 8.46 8.50 -12.39
CA ILE A 88 8.93 7.33 -11.65
C ILE A 88 7.94 6.19 -11.90
N ASN A 89 8.41 4.96 -11.89
CA ASN A 89 7.54 3.81 -12.00
C ASN A 89 6.94 3.53 -10.62
N VAL A 90 5.70 3.06 -10.60
CA VAL A 90 5.04 2.69 -9.35
C VAL A 90 4.39 1.32 -9.54
N GLU A 91 4.47 0.51 -8.51
CA GLU A 91 3.79 -0.78 -8.49
C GLU A 91 2.55 -0.62 -7.61
N ILE A 92 1.38 -0.87 -8.16
CA ILE A 92 0.11 -0.71 -7.46
C ILE A 92 -0.69 -1.99 -7.60
N ASP A 93 -0.81 -2.71 -6.49
CA ASP A 93 -1.57 -3.96 -6.43
C ASP A 93 -3.02 -3.68 -6.81
N GLU A 94 -3.65 -4.59 -7.52
CA GLU A 94 -5.04 -4.44 -7.95
C GLU A 94 -6.00 -4.28 -6.77
N LYS A 95 -5.61 -4.74 -5.61
CA LYS A 95 -6.43 -4.55 -4.41
C LYS A 95 -6.49 -3.10 -3.99
N LEU A 96 -5.48 -2.30 -4.35
CA LEU A 96 -5.46 -0.88 -4.01
C LEU A 96 -6.19 -0.06 -5.06
N ALA A 97 -5.99 -0.40 -6.33
CA ALA A 97 -6.64 0.31 -7.43
C ALA A 97 -6.54 -0.55 -8.69
N THR A 98 -7.61 -0.61 -9.46
CA THR A 98 -7.63 -1.42 -10.67
C THR A 98 -7.07 -0.66 -11.85
N ALA A 99 -6.72 -1.39 -12.90
CA ALA A 99 -6.22 -0.77 -14.13
C ALA A 99 -7.26 0.18 -14.73
N ALA A 100 -8.53 -0.13 -14.60
CA ALA A 100 -9.58 0.75 -15.09
C ALA A 100 -9.62 2.07 -14.34
N GLN A 101 -9.27 2.05 -13.07
CA GLN A 101 -9.22 3.26 -12.27
C GLN A 101 -7.94 4.07 -12.53
N LEU A 102 -6.89 3.39 -12.98
CA LEU A 102 -5.57 4.03 -13.17
C LEU A 102 -5.28 4.32 -14.64
N LYS A 103 -6.26 4.86 -15.35
CA LYS A 103 -6.03 5.22 -16.75
C LYS A 103 -5.17 6.45 -16.87
N ALA A 104 -4.60 6.64 -18.05
CA ALA A 104 -3.77 7.80 -18.35
C ALA A 104 -4.53 9.10 -18.01
N GLY A 105 -3.86 10.00 -17.36
CA GLY A 105 -4.45 11.26 -16.95
C GLY A 105 -5.03 11.29 -15.55
N THR A 106 -5.11 10.15 -14.89
CA THR A 106 -5.65 10.09 -13.53
C THR A 106 -4.64 10.66 -12.54
N LYS A 107 -5.09 11.55 -11.69
CA LYS A 107 -4.24 12.14 -10.66
C LYS A 107 -4.38 11.38 -9.38
N ILE A 108 -3.25 10.99 -8.81
CA ILE A 108 -3.24 10.21 -7.58
C ILE A 108 -2.12 10.66 -6.66
N LYS A 109 -2.26 10.29 -5.40
CA LYS A 109 -1.20 10.40 -4.43
C LYS A 109 -0.90 8.97 -4.00
N VAL A 110 0.35 8.57 -4.15
CA VAL A 110 0.81 7.24 -3.79
C VAL A 110 1.59 7.32 -2.50
N LEU A 111 1.25 6.46 -1.55
CA LEU A 111 2.01 6.32 -0.33
C LEU A 111 2.61 4.93 -0.34
N GLY A 112 3.90 4.83 -0.16
CA GLY A 112 4.57 3.54 -0.20
C GLY A 112 6.04 3.67 0.13
N GLU A 113 6.81 2.70 -0.31
CA GLU A 113 8.24 2.67 -0.05
C GLU A 113 9.02 2.67 -1.35
N VAL A 114 10.19 3.27 -1.31
CA VAL A 114 11.11 3.25 -2.44
C VAL A 114 11.66 1.82 -2.55
N ASP A 115 11.63 1.27 -3.76
CA ASP A 115 12.12 -0.07 -4.02
C ASP A 115 13.23 0.02 -5.05
N THR A 116 14.45 -0.27 -4.63
CA THR A 116 15.62 -0.17 -5.51
C THR A 116 15.98 -1.55 -6.04
N HIS A 117 16.47 -1.59 -7.26
CA HIS A 117 16.81 -2.82 -7.93
C HIS A 117 18.20 -2.77 -8.52
N ARG A 118 18.79 -3.93 -8.74
CA ARG A 118 20.12 -3.97 -9.32
C ARG A 118 20.11 -3.72 -10.82
N THR A 119 19.09 -4.22 -11.51
CA THR A 119 19.09 -4.24 -12.96
C THR A 119 17.92 -3.50 -13.59
N LYS A 120 17.05 -2.91 -12.80
CA LYS A 120 15.94 -2.13 -13.35
C LYS A 120 15.77 -0.86 -12.54
N PRO A 121 15.05 0.12 -13.07
CA PRO A 121 14.93 1.42 -12.39
C PRO A 121 14.26 1.30 -11.04
N THR A 122 14.60 2.22 -10.15
CA THR A 122 13.96 2.36 -8.86
C THR A 122 12.49 2.68 -9.07
N ASP A 123 11.63 2.07 -8.28
CA ASP A 123 10.21 2.36 -8.35
C ASP A 123 9.65 2.53 -6.94
N ILE A 124 8.35 2.76 -6.83
CA ILE A 124 7.68 2.87 -5.54
C ILE A 124 6.72 1.70 -5.43
N ASP A 125 6.80 0.98 -4.32
CA ASP A 125 5.87 -0.09 -4.00
C ASP A 125 4.75 0.53 -3.17
N ALA A 126 3.59 0.70 -3.75
CA ALA A 126 2.50 1.42 -3.11
C ALA A 126 1.80 0.59 -2.05
N VAL A 127 1.51 1.20 -0.92
CA VAL A 127 0.67 0.55 0.10
C VAL A 127 -0.67 1.28 0.21
N LYS A 128 -0.78 2.48 -0.36
CA LYS A 128 -2.05 3.21 -0.37
C LYS A 128 -2.09 4.14 -1.57
N VAL A 129 -3.25 4.26 -2.18
CA VAL A 129 -3.46 5.18 -3.29
C VAL A 129 -4.66 6.06 -2.96
N GLU A 130 -4.49 7.36 -3.12
CA GLU A 130 -5.57 8.32 -2.96
C GLU A 130 -5.84 8.98 -4.30
N PHE A 131 -7.08 8.96 -4.74
CA PHE A 131 -7.45 9.59 -6.00
C PHE A 131 -7.75 11.07 -5.75
N LEU A 132 -7.19 11.93 -6.59
CA LEU A 132 -7.34 13.37 -6.45
C LEU A 132 -8.28 13.90 -7.54
N LYS A 133 -8.87 15.06 -7.28
CA LYS A 133 -9.80 15.65 -8.26
C LYS A 133 -9.13 16.63 -9.16
#